data_ecb7255d3d4bed9f66f3b9042fd8b66b
#
_entry.id   ecb7255d3d4bed9f66f3b9042fd8b66b
#
_cell.length_a   1.000
_cell.length_b   1.000
_cell.length_c   1.000
_cell.angle_alpha   90.00
_cell.angle_beta   90.00
_cell.angle_gamma   90.00
#
_symmetry.space_group_name_H-M   'P 1'
#
loop_
_entity.id
_entity.type
_entity.pdbx_description
1 polymer ?
#
loop_
_entity_poly.entity_id
_entity_poly.type
_entity_poly.pdbx_seq_one_letter_code
_entity_poly.pdbx_strand_id
1 'polypeptide(L)'
;NDFKYFYGNEADTYTFYRIPKQLIVDDAFRNLSSDAKLLYGLMLDRMSLSVKNGWFDGFKRVYIYFSMEDVMESLNCSKNKALKSLSELDTDTGIGLIERVKQGQGKPTIIYVKNFINDEITVSDFPKKEVKTPIKGKSGVANLGTLNAKVTASTY
;
A
#
# COMPACT_ATOMS: atom_id res chain seq x y z
N ASN A 1 2.23 -20.67 -24.99
CA ASN A 1 3.16 -20.21 -23.96
C ASN A 1 3.36 -21.34 -22.94
N ASP A 2 4.57 -21.90 -22.89
CA ASP A 2 4.95 -22.89 -21.89
C ASP A 2 5.46 -22.16 -20.65
N PHE A 3 4.58 -22.01 -19.65
CA PHE A 3 4.99 -21.52 -18.33
C PHE A 3 5.67 -22.66 -17.56
N LYS A 4 6.74 -22.31 -16.86
CA LYS A 4 7.53 -23.26 -16.09
C LYS A 4 7.03 -23.36 -14.65
N TYR A 5 7.29 -24.48 -13.99
CA TYR A 5 7.05 -24.62 -12.55
C TYR A 5 8.07 -23.80 -11.77
N PHE A 6 7.68 -23.32 -10.58
CA PHE A 6 8.62 -22.78 -9.61
C PHE A 6 9.37 -23.88 -8.88
N TYR A 7 10.64 -23.64 -8.61
CA TYR A 7 11.47 -24.50 -7.78
C TYR A 7 12.05 -23.71 -6.60
N GLY A 8 11.88 -24.25 -5.39
CA GLY A 8 12.36 -23.57 -4.17
C GLY A 8 11.68 -22.20 -3.97
N ASN A 9 12.48 -21.17 -3.79
CA ASN A 9 12.04 -19.78 -3.52
C ASN A 9 12.17 -18.84 -4.73
N GLU A 10 12.10 -19.37 -5.93
CA GLU A 10 12.17 -18.56 -7.16
C GLU A 10 11.08 -17.46 -7.21
N ALA A 11 9.91 -17.70 -6.59
CA ALA A 11 8.85 -16.70 -6.50
C ALA A 11 9.28 -15.41 -5.77
N ASP A 12 10.25 -15.48 -4.87
CA ASP A 12 10.76 -14.35 -4.11
C ASP A 12 11.57 -13.36 -4.97
N THR A 13 11.92 -13.76 -6.20
CA THR A 13 12.66 -12.90 -7.14
C THR A 13 11.81 -11.88 -7.86
N TYR A 14 10.47 -11.99 -7.77
CA TYR A 14 9.57 -11.03 -8.41
C TYR A 14 9.51 -9.70 -7.66
N THR A 15 9.24 -8.64 -8.42
CA THR A 15 8.73 -7.39 -7.86
C THR A 15 7.20 -7.48 -7.77
N PHE A 16 6.62 -6.92 -6.73
CA PHE A 16 5.21 -7.06 -6.43
C PHE A 16 4.53 -5.70 -6.21
N TYR A 17 3.31 -5.56 -6.71
CA TYR A 17 2.37 -4.64 -6.13
C TYR A 17 1.83 -5.24 -4.84
N ARG A 18 1.70 -4.43 -3.81
CA ARG A 18 1.24 -4.90 -2.49
C ARG A 18 -0.23 -4.54 -2.30
N ILE A 19 -1.02 -5.56 -2.05
CA ILE A 19 -2.42 -5.40 -1.68
C ILE A 19 -2.52 -5.65 -0.17
N PRO A 20 -2.99 -4.67 0.63
CA PRO A 20 -3.20 -4.90 2.06
C PRO A 20 -4.14 -6.07 2.29
N LYS A 21 -3.75 -6.99 3.15
CA LYS A 21 -4.56 -8.19 3.45
C LYS A 21 -5.95 -7.84 3.97
N GLN A 22 -6.08 -6.75 4.72
CA GLN A 22 -7.36 -6.26 5.26
C GLN A 22 -8.39 -6.02 4.17
N LEU A 23 -8.00 -5.56 2.97
CA LEU A 23 -8.93 -5.40 1.84
C LEU A 23 -9.58 -6.71 1.39
N ILE A 24 -8.94 -7.83 1.69
CA ILE A 24 -9.42 -9.17 1.32
C ILE A 24 -10.20 -9.83 2.46
N VAL A 25 -9.73 -9.70 3.70
CA VAL A 25 -10.24 -10.47 4.84
C VAL A 25 -11.23 -9.72 5.71
N ASP A 26 -11.22 -8.38 5.70
CA ASP A 26 -12.11 -7.58 6.53
C ASP A 26 -13.48 -7.41 5.87
N ASP A 27 -14.53 -7.67 6.63
CA ASP A 27 -15.92 -7.53 6.19
C ASP A 27 -16.29 -6.10 5.76
N ALA A 28 -15.63 -5.09 6.30
CA ALA A 28 -15.81 -3.70 5.91
C ALA A 28 -15.56 -3.46 4.41
N PHE A 29 -14.71 -4.26 3.79
CA PHE A 29 -14.33 -4.15 2.38
C PHE A 29 -14.97 -5.22 1.49
N ARG A 30 -15.92 -5.99 2.02
CA ARG A 30 -16.57 -7.10 1.29
C ARG A 30 -17.23 -6.64 -0.02
N ASN A 31 -17.80 -5.45 -0.03
CA ASN A 31 -18.53 -4.91 -1.17
C ASN A 31 -17.63 -4.23 -2.22
N LEU A 32 -16.35 -4.08 -1.93
CA LEU A 32 -15.42 -3.59 -2.94
C LEU A 32 -15.15 -4.65 -3.99
N SER A 33 -15.18 -4.24 -5.26
CA SER A 33 -14.77 -5.10 -6.36
C SER A 33 -13.29 -5.44 -6.29
N SER A 34 -12.89 -6.54 -6.92
CA SER A 34 -11.47 -6.91 -7.06
C SER A 34 -10.68 -5.85 -7.80
N ASP A 35 -11.29 -5.19 -8.79
CA ASP A 35 -10.65 -4.09 -9.53
C ASP A 35 -10.36 -2.89 -8.62
N ALA A 36 -11.31 -2.53 -7.75
CA ALA A 36 -11.11 -1.44 -6.79
C ALA A 36 -9.99 -1.76 -5.78
N LYS A 37 -9.94 -2.99 -5.28
CA LYS A 37 -8.88 -3.45 -4.37
C LYS A 37 -7.50 -3.43 -5.06
N LEU A 38 -7.43 -3.88 -6.30
CA LEU A 38 -6.20 -3.85 -7.10
C LEU A 38 -5.78 -2.40 -7.36
N LEU A 39 -6.72 -1.53 -7.72
CA LEU A 39 -6.45 -0.11 -7.97
C LEU A 39 -5.87 0.58 -6.73
N TYR A 40 -6.41 0.29 -5.54
CA TYR A 40 -5.86 0.82 -4.30
C TYR A 40 -4.40 0.39 -4.09
N GLY A 41 -4.06 -0.87 -4.37
CA GLY A 41 -2.68 -1.36 -4.31
C GLY A 41 -1.74 -0.65 -5.31
N LEU A 42 -2.21 -0.40 -6.53
CA LEU A 42 -1.47 0.38 -7.53
C LEU A 42 -1.22 1.83 -7.08
N MET A 43 -2.22 2.44 -6.43
CA MET A 43 -2.09 3.79 -5.87
C MET A 43 -1.11 3.84 -4.71
N LEU A 44 -1.07 2.83 -3.84
CA LEU A 44 -0.06 2.72 -2.77
C LEU A 44 1.36 2.66 -3.33
N ASP A 45 1.57 1.93 -4.42
CA ASP A 45 2.86 1.89 -5.11
C ASP A 45 3.25 3.26 -5.66
N ARG A 46 2.29 3.97 -6.26
CA ARG A 46 2.50 5.34 -6.76
C ARG A 46 2.86 6.33 -5.65
N MET A 47 2.37 6.13 -4.43
CA MET A 47 2.70 6.99 -3.28
C MET A 47 4.19 6.96 -2.95
N SER A 48 4.88 5.84 -3.12
CA SER A 48 6.32 5.77 -2.88
C SER A 48 7.11 6.69 -3.82
N LEU A 49 6.64 6.86 -5.04
CA LEU A 49 7.20 7.82 -6.00
C LEU A 49 6.91 9.27 -5.60
N SER A 50 5.71 9.54 -5.08
CA SER A 50 5.32 10.87 -4.62
C SER A 50 6.20 11.37 -3.50
N VAL A 51 6.52 10.51 -2.54
CA VAL A 51 7.45 10.84 -1.45
C VAL A 51 8.82 11.24 -1.99
N LYS A 52 9.34 10.49 -2.97
CA LYS A 52 10.62 10.83 -3.62
C LYS A 52 10.59 12.16 -4.37
N ASN A 53 9.45 12.49 -4.98
CA ASN A 53 9.25 13.72 -5.74
C ASN A 53 8.85 14.93 -4.89
N GLY A 54 8.63 14.73 -3.58
CA GLY A 54 8.19 15.80 -2.68
C GLY A 54 6.76 16.27 -2.90
N TRP A 55 5.86 15.40 -3.39
CA TRP A 55 4.45 15.72 -3.62
C TRP A 55 3.65 15.67 -2.33
N PHE A 56 3.77 16.76 -1.56
CA PHE A 56 3.08 16.98 -0.30
C PHE A 56 2.28 18.28 -0.38
N ASP A 57 1.13 18.31 0.28
CA ASP A 57 0.37 19.55 0.47
C ASP A 57 0.90 20.39 1.65
N GLY A 58 0.25 21.52 1.91
CA GLY A 58 0.62 22.41 3.02
C GLY A 58 0.50 21.78 4.41
N PHE A 59 -0.22 20.68 4.55
CA PHE A 59 -0.36 19.90 5.79
C PHE A 59 0.52 18.65 5.81
N LYS A 60 1.45 18.52 4.88
CA LYS A 60 2.35 17.37 4.70
C LYS A 60 1.63 16.07 4.33
N ARG A 61 0.41 16.14 3.81
CA ARG A 61 -0.29 14.97 3.30
C ARG A 61 0.26 14.64 1.91
N VAL A 62 0.58 13.35 1.71
CA VAL A 62 1.06 12.85 0.42
C VAL A 62 -0.10 12.75 -0.57
N TYR A 63 0.10 13.26 -1.77
CA TYR A 63 -0.84 13.04 -2.87
C TYR A 63 -0.15 12.41 -4.08
N ILE A 64 -0.94 11.83 -4.95
CA ILE A 64 -0.47 11.24 -6.20
C ILE A 64 -1.16 11.92 -7.38
N TYR A 65 -0.50 11.87 -8.53
CA TYR A 65 -1.12 12.07 -9.84
C TYR A 65 -1.44 10.71 -10.42
N PHE A 66 -2.71 10.47 -10.69
CA PHE A 66 -3.19 9.22 -11.29
C PHE A 66 -4.41 9.55 -12.14
N SER A 67 -4.19 9.67 -13.44
CA SER A 67 -5.23 10.07 -14.37
C SER A 67 -6.18 8.91 -14.69
N MET A 68 -7.30 9.23 -15.34
CA MET A 68 -8.21 8.22 -15.86
C MET A 68 -7.51 7.27 -16.83
N GLU A 69 -6.66 7.83 -17.66
CA GLU A 69 -5.84 7.09 -18.63
C GLU A 69 -4.88 6.13 -17.91
N ASP A 70 -4.24 6.58 -16.82
CA ASP A 70 -3.39 5.73 -15.99
C ASP A 70 -4.16 4.53 -15.41
N VAL A 71 -5.40 4.77 -14.95
CA VAL A 71 -6.25 3.69 -14.42
C VAL A 71 -6.62 2.70 -15.52
N MET A 72 -7.06 3.21 -16.68
CA MET A 72 -7.44 2.36 -17.81
C MET A 72 -6.27 1.50 -18.29
N GLU A 73 -5.09 2.09 -18.41
CA GLU A 73 -3.86 1.39 -18.83
C GLU A 73 -3.43 0.36 -17.78
N SER A 74 -3.36 0.75 -16.51
CA SER A 74 -2.90 -0.12 -15.44
C SER A 74 -3.79 -1.33 -15.20
N LEU A 75 -5.11 -1.16 -15.33
CA LEU A 75 -6.09 -2.23 -15.17
C LEU A 75 -6.45 -2.92 -16.49
N ASN A 76 -5.92 -2.43 -17.63
CA ASN A 76 -6.29 -2.87 -18.98
C ASN A 76 -7.82 -2.96 -19.14
N CYS A 77 -8.50 -1.87 -18.85
CA CYS A 77 -9.96 -1.82 -18.79
C CYS A 77 -10.56 -0.64 -19.54
N SER A 78 -11.88 -0.73 -19.78
CA SER A 78 -12.65 0.37 -20.36
C SER A 78 -12.77 1.56 -19.42
N LYS A 79 -13.06 2.73 -19.96
CA LYS A 79 -13.33 3.95 -19.20
C LYS A 79 -14.44 3.76 -18.15
N ASN A 80 -15.52 3.06 -18.52
CA ASN A 80 -16.63 2.80 -17.59
C ASN A 80 -16.19 1.97 -16.40
N LYS A 81 -15.35 0.95 -16.62
CA LYS A 81 -14.80 0.11 -15.54
C LYS A 81 -13.83 0.90 -14.66
N ALA A 82 -12.99 1.74 -15.25
CA ALA A 82 -12.10 2.63 -14.53
C ALA A 82 -12.88 3.63 -13.64
N LEU A 83 -13.92 4.26 -14.20
CA LEU A 83 -14.80 5.16 -13.46
C LEU A 83 -15.49 4.47 -12.29
N LYS A 84 -16.00 3.25 -12.51
CA LYS A 84 -16.63 2.45 -11.45
C LYS A 84 -15.65 2.14 -10.32
N SER A 85 -14.45 1.67 -10.63
CA SER A 85 -13.43 1.33 -9.64
C SER A 85 -13.00 2.55 -8.81
N LEU A 86 -12.80 3.70 -9.47
CA LEU A 86 -12.51 4.96 -8.79
C LEU A 86 -13.68 5.39 -7.88
N SER A 87 -14.91 5.27 -8.37
CA SER A 87 -16.11 5.63 -7.61
C SER A 87 -16.31 4.79 -6.37
N GLU A 88 -15.99 3.49 -6.42
CA GLU A 88 -16.06 2.61 -5.26
C GLU A 88 -15.09 3.03 -4.14
N LEU A 89 -13.93 3.58 -4.50
CA LEU A 89 -12.91 4.01 -3.55
C LEU A 89 -13.11 5.43 -3.03
N ASP A 90 -13.79 6.29 -3.78
CA ASP A 90 -13.88 7.72 -3.57
C ASP A 90 -14.65 8.09 -2.30
N THR A 91 -14.27 9.21 -1.69
CA THR A 91 -14.92 9.75 -0.49
C THR A 91 -16.37 10.14 -0.73
N ASP A 92 -16.68 10.70 -1.90
CA ASP A 92 -18.02 11.25 -2.19
C ASP A 92 -19.00 10.17 -2.65
N THR A 93 -18.51 9.13 -3.32
CA THR A 93 -19.35 8.14 -4.01
C THR A 93 -19.19 6.71 -3.51
N GLY A 94 -18.16 6.43 -2.73
CA GLY A 94 -17.82 5.09 -2.30
C GLY A 94 -17.39 4.99 -0.84
N ILE A 95 -16.46 4.10 -0.56
CA ILE A 95 -16.02 3.78 0.80
C ILE A 95 -15.12 4.84 1.45
N GLY A 96 -14.53 5.73 0.65
CA GLY A 96 -13.71 6.83 1.15
C GLY A 96 -12.22 6.51 1.34
N LEU A 97 -11.70 5.50 0.67
CA LEU A 97 -10.27 5.17 0.68
C LEU A 97 -9.40 6.11 -0.15
N ILE A 98 -10.01 6.86 -1.05
CA ILE A 98 -9.35 7.93 -1.79
C ILE A 98 -10.19 9.21 -1.76
N GLU A 99 -9.52 10.33 -1.94
CA GLU A 99 -10.14 11.64 -2.13
C GLU A 99 -9.54 12.28 -3.38
N ARG A 100 -10.39 12.55 -4.37
CA ARG A 100 -10.00 13.19 -5.61
C ARG A 100 -10.22 14.69 -5.51
N VAL A 101 -9.19 15.47 -5.75
CA VAL A 101 -9.26 16.94 -5.67
C VAL A 101 -8.92 17.54 -7.03
N LYS A 102 -9.90 18.25 -7.61
CA LYS A 102 -9.69 19.05 -8.81
C LYS A 102 -9.00 20.36 -8.43
N GLN A 103 -7.87 20.65 -9.05
CA GLN A 103 -7.08 21.84 -8.76
C GLN A 103 -7.51 23.06 -9.57
N GLY A 104 -8.48 22.93 -10.45
CA GLY A 104 -8.94 23.96 -11.35
C GLY A 104 -8.69 23.64 -12.84
N GLN A 105 -9.12 24.54 -13.71
CA GLN A 105 -9.02 24.34 -15.16
C GLN A 105 -7.56 24.23 -15.61
N GLY A 106 -7.26 23.23 -16.42
CA GLY A 106 -5.93 22.99 -16.97
C GLY A 106 -4.93 22.36 -16.01
N LYS A 107 -5.33 22.08 -14.76
CA LYS A 107 -4.47 21.39 -13.77
C LYS A 107 -4.90 19.94 -13.60
N PRO A 108 -3.95 19.00 -13.41
CA PRO A 108 -4.28 17.60 -13.18
C PRO A 108 -5.01 17.43 -11.85
N THR A 109 -5.92 16.47 -11.79
CA THR A 109 -6.55 16.03 -10.54
C THR A 109 -5.51 15.34 -9.68
N ILE A 110 -5.45 15.72 -8.40
CA ILE A 110 -4.65 14.99 -7.41
C ILE A 110 -5.52 14.04 -6.62
N ILE A 111 -4.90 12.98 -6.12
CA ILE A 111 -5.56 11.96 -5.32
C ILE A 111 -4.81 11.80 -4.01
N TYR A 112 -5.54 11.94 -2.90
CA TYR A 112 -5.08 11.50 -1.59
C TYR A 112 -5.50 10.07 -1.37
N VAL A 113 -4.53 9.18 -1.15
CA VAL A 113 -4.78 7.79 -0.77
C VAL A 113 -4.84 7.73 0.75
N LYS A 114 -5.98 7.31 1.28
CA LYS A 114 -6.22 7.29 2.72
C LYS A 114 -5.84 5.96 3.34
N ASN A 115 -5.41 6.04 4.59
CA ASN A 115 -5.12 4.89 5.43
C ASN A 115 -6.41 4.41 6.12
N PHE A 116 -6.58 3.11 6.25
CA PHE A 116 -7.69 2.49 6.99
C PHE A 116 -7.21 1.75 8.25
N ILE A 117 -5.92 1.85 8.57
CA ILE A 117 -5.39 1.31 9.83
C ILE A 117 -5.84 2.28 10.93
N ASN A 118 -6.79 1.85 11.74
CA ASN A 118 -7.16 2.59 12.94
C ASN A 118 -6.02 2.44 13.95
N ASP A 119 -5.66 3.53 14.63
CA ASP A 119 -4.62 3.56 15.67
C ASP A 119 -4.91 2.61 16.87
N GLU A 120 -6.08 1.96 16.88
CA GLU A 120 -6.50 1.00 17.90
C GLU A 120 -6.04 -0.44 17.65
N ILE A 121 -5.41 -0.75 16.53
CA ILE A 121 -4.76 -2.05 16.33
C ILE A 121 -3.42 -1.99 17.06
N THR A 122 -3.48 -2.27 18.36
CA THR A 122 -2.29 -2.52 19.15
C THR A 122 -1.49 -3.67 18.53
N VAL A 123 -0.19 -3.51 18.50
CA VAL A 123 0.82 -4.44 17.93
C VAL A 123 0.75 -5.88 18.53
N SER A 124 -0.27 -6.17 19.36
CA SER A 124 -0.47 -7.45 20.04
C SER A 124 -1.02 -8.58 19.19
N ASP A 125 -1.55 -8.29 17.99
CA ASP A 125 -2.25 -9.30 17.17
C ASP A 125 -1.40 -9.95 16.08
N PHE A 126 -0.11 -9.63 16.02
CA PHE A 126 0.79 -10.38 15.16
C PHE A 126 1.38 -11.55 15.94
N PRO A 127 1.17 -12.81 15.50
CA PRO A 127 1.84 -13.94 16.13
C PRO A 127 3.34 -13.74 16.01
N LYS A 128 4.01 -13.55 17.14
CA LYS A 128 5.46 -13.57 17.22
C LYS A 128 5.92 -14.93 16.69
N LYS A 129 6.45 -14.95 15.50
CA LYS A 129 7.28 -16.08 15.08
C LYS A 129 8.51 -16.06 15.95
N GLU A 130 8.56 -16.91 16.96
CA GLU A 130 9.78 -17.22 17.67
C GLU A 130 10.78 -17.79 16.67
N VAL A 131 11.75 -16.97 16.33
CA VAL A 131 12.95 -17.46 15.66
C VAL A 131 13.76 -18.17 16.73
N LYS A 132 13.63 -19.48 16.82
CA LYS A 132 14.55 -20.31 17.60
C LYS A 132 15.88 -20.33 16.87
N THR A 133 16.78 -19.45 17.25
CA THR A 133 18.20 -19.61 16.92
C THR A 133 18.84 -20.52 17.94
N PRO A 134 19.51 -21.58 17.55
CA PRO A 134 20.33 -22.34 18.49
C PRO A 134 21.62 -21.58 18.72
N ILE A 135 21.76 -21.02 19.91
CA ILE A 135 23.04 -20.47 20.37
C ILE A 135 23.88 -21.61 20.93
N LYS A 136 24.99 -21.92 20.27
CA LYS A 136 26.12 -22.56 20.90
C LYS A 136 27.32 -21.63 20.82
N GLY A 137 27.84 -21.24 22.00
CA GLY A 137 29.26 -21.03 22.16
C GLY A 137 29.75 -19.65 22.58
N LYS A 138 29.93 -19.51 23.88
CA LYS A 138 31.03 -18.87 24.64
C LYS A 138 31.44 -17.42 24.36
N SER A 139 31.25 -16.66 25.45
CA SER A 139 32.16 -15.67 26.08
C SER A 139 32.58 -14.45 25.28
N GLY A 140 32.19 -13.31 25.83
CA GLY A 140 32.76 -12.02 25.48
C GLY A 140 31.91 -10.90 26.04
N VAL A 141 32.31 -10.41 27.23
CA VAL A 141 31.76 -9.21 27.85
C VAL A 141 32.00 -8.01 26.90
N ALA A 142 30.97 -7.35 26.49
CA ALA A 142 31.07 -5.98 26.02
C ALA A 142 29.82 -5.20 26.44
N ASN A 143 30.06 -4.30 27.35
CA ASN A 143 29.21 -3.22 27.74
C ASN A 143 28.91 -2.36 26.51
N LEU A 144 27.64 -2.22 26.15
CA LEU A 144 27.24 -1.22 25.17
C LEU A 144 25.99 -0.52 25.63
N GLY A 145 26.21 0.77 25.84
CA GLY A 145 25.25 1.76 26.22
C GLY A 145 24.06 1.84 25.28
N THR A 146 22.97 2.21 25.89
CA THR A 146 21.74 2.72 25.33
C THR A 146 21.92 3.43 23.99
N LEU A 147 21.49 2.77 22.92
CA LEU A 147 21.14 3.41 21.67
C LEU A 147 19.63 3.34 21.50
N ASN A 148 18.98 4.47 21.75
CA ASN A 148 17.62 4.71 21.33
C ASN A 148 17.59 4.68 19.79
N ALA A 149 17.34 3.52 19.24
CA ALA A 149 16.97 3.43 17.85
C ALA A 149 15.47 3.70 17.76
N LYS A 150 15.09 4.89 17.32
CA LYS A 150 13.78 5.14 16.74
C LYS A 150 13.70 4.28 15.47
N VAL A 151 13.09 3.13 15.60
CA VAL A 151 12.68 2.34 14.46
C VAL A 151 11.43 2.99 13.91
N THR A 152 11.59 3.82 12.88
CA THR A 152 10.50 4.13 11.97
C THR A 152 10.27 2.88 11.15
N ALA A 153 9.30 2.06 11.58
CA ALA A 153 8.84 0.94 10.79
C ALA A 153 8.12 1.48 9.57
N SER A 154 8.82 1.56 8.45
CA SER A 154 8.22 1.68 7.14
C SER A 154 7.66 0.32 6.77
N THR A 155 6.41 0.08 7.06
CA THR A 155 5.67 -1.09 6.60
C THR A 155 5.13 -0.80 5.21
N TYR A 156 5.82 -1.26 4.22
CA TYR A 156 5.31 -1.38 2.86
C TYR A 156 4.99 -2.83 2.54
#